data_2d32fa1bb6d4a78a8e3fe7238caa4376
#
_entry.id   2d32fa1bb6d4a78a8e3fe7238caa4376
#
_cell.length_a   1.000
_cell.length_b   1.000
_cell.length_c   1.000
_cell.angle_alpha   90.00
_cell.angle_beta   90.00
_cell.angle_gamma   90.00
#
_symmetry.space_group_name_H-M   'P 1'
#
loop_
_entity.id
_entity.type
_entity.pdbx_description
1 polymer ?
#
loop_
_entity_poly.entity_id
_entity_poly.type
_entity_poly.pdbx_seq_one_letter_code
_entity_poly.pdbx_strand_id
1 'polypeptide(L)'
;MSRDTLRALRWPIVITLLVIVSAVFVVDPIRDAVTLESVGEAGLGLTAGYLAIAPISSVLDTLTLLTVGQHIAIALWVIGLFVFSRVRRARSSEVLLWRESLAAIGLFAGILIAYALAALAPRPMAGLTTSDATVIAIDFHSHTKYSHDGRRGWDEEDVRAWHRAAGYDVAYITDHATFEGAERGIAGNPAQAGEGTVLLQGLEAFDRGEHVNILSAGRRYRGLTTPDLKDVDDQALAMADLVPGTSPLLVETIPGNLSKFSSKANAAPAVDAIEIVDGSPRGLSQTRRERARIVHLADSLNLALVSGSDNHGWGRAAPGWTMLRIPGWRGMPTDSLSRLIETILRFGRRQSTRVVERRVADASSPIALAFAGPVVAWRMFTTLSADERVMWLVWTWGLLLLARGGRAYLRRTPNAA
;
A
#
# COMPACT_ATOMS: atom_id res chain seq x y z
N MET A 1 31.29 -32.85 10.46
CA MET A 1 29.87 -32.50 10.43
C MET A 1 29.16 -33.39 9.40
N SER A 2 28.05 -34.05 9.76
CA SER A 2 27.35 -34.95 8.83
C SER A 2 26.74 -34.19 7.65
N ARG A 3 26.55 -34.87 6.49
CA ARG A 3 25.88 -34.27 5.30
C ARG A 3 24.48 -33.79 5.64
N ASP A 4 23.77 -34.40 6.55
CA ASP A 4 22.43 -34.02 6.99
C ASP A 4 22.47 -32.74 7.84
N THR A 5 23.51 -32.57 8.66
CA THR A 5 23.73 -31.31 9.40
C THR A 5 24.00 -30.15 8.46
N LEU A 6 24.83 -30.32 7.44
CA LEU A 6 25.12 -29.31 6.43
C LEU A 6 23.84 -28.93 5.64
N ARG A 7 23.03 -29.90 5.25
CA ARG A 7 21.76 -29.65 4.55
C ARG A 7 20.78 -28.86 5.41
N ALA A 8 20.70 -29.17 6.71
CA ALA A 8 19.79 -28.46 7.63
C ALA A 8 20.23 -27.00 7.91
N LEU A 9 21.53 -26.73 7.88
CA LEU A 9 22.09 -25.38 8.13
C LEU A 9 22.07 -24.49 6.89
N ARG A 10 21.89 -25.03 5.71
CA ARG A 10 22.01 -24.30 4.45
C ARG A 10 21.15 -23.02 4.41
N TRP A 11 19.84 -23.16 4.67
CA TRP A 11 18.93 -22.03 4.59
C TRP A 11 19.11 -21.01 5.72
N PRO A 12 19.28 -21.41 7.00
CA PRO A 12 19.63 -20.47 8.07
C PRO A 12 20.90 -19.67 7.78
N ILE A 13 21.93 -20.29 7.23
CA ILE A 13 23.17 -19.59 6.85
C ILE A 13 22.90 -18.60 5.72
N VAL A 14 22.18 -18.99 4.66
CA VAL A 14 21.86 -18.11 3.54
C VAL A 14 21.06 -16.89 4.01
N ILE A 15 20.01 -17.09 4.84
CA ILE A 15 19.21 -15.98 5.38
C ILE A 15 20.09 -15.09 6.28
N THR A 16 20.91 -15.69 7.14
CA THR A 16 21.81 -14.92 8.02
C THR A 16 22.78 -14.05 7.20
N LEU A 17 23.41 -14.62 6.17
CA LEU A 17 24.30 -13.88 5.29
C LEU A 17 23.55 -12.75 4.56
N LEU A 18 22.34 -13.01 4.07
CA LEU A 18 21.51 -12.02 3.41
C LEU A 18 21.17 -10.86 4.36
N VAL A 19 20.77 -11.16 5.61
CA VAL A 19 20.48 -10.15 6.64
C VAL A 19 21.75 -9.33 6.96
N ILE A 20 22.90 -9.95 7.16
CA ILE A 20 24.17 -9.26 7.47
C ILE A 20 24.63 -8.39 6.31
N VAL A 21 24.65 -8.94 5.08
CA VAL A 21 25.10 -8.19 3.91
C VAL A 21 24.14 -7.02 3.62
N SER A 22 22.84 -7.23 3.70
CA SER A 22 21.86 -6.15 3.50
C SER A 22 21.98 -5.03 4.54
N ALA A 23 22.49 -5.33 5.74
CA ALA A 23 22.73 -4.33 6.78
C ALA A 23 23.85 -3.33 6.46
N VAL A 24 24.73 -3.66 5.48
CA VAL A 24 25.75 -2.74 4.96
C VAL A 24 25.14 -1.77 3.92
N PHE A 25 24.02 -2.15 3.30
CA PHE A 25 23.36 -1.40 2.22
C PHE A 25 21.97 -0.91 2.65
N VAL A 26 21.87 -0.44 3.89
CA VAL A 26 20.58 0.07 4.43
C VAL A 26 20.10 1.25 3.60
N VAL A 27 18.82 1.23 3.26
CA VAL A 27 18.10 2.35 2.67
C VAL A 27 16.83 2.62 3.47
N ASP A 28 16.43 3.88 3.56
CA ASP A 28 15.20 4.23 4.26
C ASP A 28 13.99 3.53 3.63
N PRO A 29 13.08 2.99 4.44
CA PRO A 29 11.90 2.28 3.93
C PRO A 29 10.89 3.18 3.25
N ILE A 30 11.00 4.50 3.44
CA ILE A 30 10.18 5.53 2.78
C ILE A 30 11.07 6.54 2.06
N ARG A 31 10.49 7.28 1.15
CA ARG A 31 11.15 8.36 0.41
C ARG A 31 10.15 9.41 -0.04
N ASP A 32 10.63 10.58 -0.38
CA ASP A 32 9.87 11.60 -1.07
C ASP A 32 9.49 11.11 -2.48
N ALA A 33 8.21 11.19 -2.84
CA ALA A 33 7.70 10.67 -4.10
C ALA A 33 8.13 11.49 -5.33
N VAL A 34 8.55 12.74 -5.13
CA VAL A 34 8.99 13.65 -6.19
C VAL A 34 10.49 13.58 -6.41
N THR A 35 11.27 13.78 -5.33
CA THR A 35 12.74 13.80 -5.40
C THR A 35 13.36 12.42 -5.35
N LEU A 36 12.63 11.42 -4.88
CA LEU A 36 13.07 10.04 -4.61
C LEU A 36 14.17 9.93 -3.54
N GLU A 37 14.39 11.00 -2.79
CA GLU A 37 15.35 11.07 -1.68
C GLU A 37 14.73 10.63 -0.35
N SER A 38 15.56 10.37 0.62
CA SER A 38 15.14 10.04 1.99
C SER A 38 14.48 11.23 2.69
N VAL A 39 13.52 10.97 3.58
CA VAL A 39 12.76 11.99 4.30
C VAL A 39 13.16 11.96 5.76
N GLY A 40 14.00 12.93 6.19
CA GLY A 40 14.54 12.94 7.56
C GLY A 40 13.53 13.26 8.67
N GLU A 41 12.38 13.85 8.32
CA GLU A 41 11.31 14.21 9.27
C GLU A 41 10.23 13.14 9.44
N ALA A 42 10.28 12.06 8.67
CA ALA A 42 9.32 10.96 8.68
C ALA A 42 10.01 9.60 8.63
N GLY A 43 9.36 8.60 9.21
CA GLY A 43 9.82 7.22 9.25
C GLY A 43 8.66 6.23 9.34
N LEU A 44 8.97 4.95 9.38
CA LEU A 44 7.97 3.92 9.67
C LEU A 44 8.05 3.51 11.15
N GLY A 45 6.94 3.70 11.85
CA GLY A 45 6.73 3.18 13.20
C GLY A 45 6.36 1.70 13.15
N LEU A 46 7.06 0.89 13.93
CA LEU A 46 6.85 -0.54 14.04
C LEU A 46 6.37 -0.87 15.44
N THR A 47 5.18 -1.46 15.55
CA THR A 47 4.67 -1.92 16.85
C THR A 47 5.40 -3.19 17.31
N ALA A 48 5.38 -3.50 18.61
CA ALA A 48 5.94 -4.75 19.14
C ALA A 48 5.29 -5.98 18.47
N GLY A 49 3.99 -5.93 18.17
CA GLY A 49 3.29 -6.99 17.44
C GLY A 49 3.80 -7.17 16.01
N TYR A 50 4.09 -6.07 15.30
CA TYR A 50 4.69 -6.12 13.97
C TYR A 50 6.08 -6.77 14.01
N LEU A 51 6.92 -6.32 14.96
CA LEU A 51 8.28 -6.85 15.14
C LEU A 51 8.26 -8.33 15.50
N ALA A 52 7.37 -8.76 16.39
CA ALA A 52 7.28 -10.17 16.78
C ALA A 52 7.08 -11.12 15.60
N ILE A 53 6.41 -10.67 14.54
CA ILE A 53 6.18 -11.44 13.31
C ILE A 53 6.87 -10.81 12.09
N ALA A 54 7.93 -10.05 12.27
CA ALA A 54 8.60 -9.29 11.22
C ALA A 54 8.91 -10.09 9.93
N PRO A 55 9.39 -11.37 10.00
CA PRO A 55 9.61 -12.15 8.77
C PRO A 55 8.32 -12.39 7.96
N ILE A 56 7.18 -12.50 8.64
CA ILE A 56 5.88 -12.67 7.98
C ILE A 56 5.38 -11.31 7.49
N SER A 57 5.39 -10.29 8.37
CA SER A 57 4.88 -8.96 8.02
C SER A 57 5.62 -8.33 6.85
N SER A 58 6.96 -8.35 6.84
CA SER A 58 7.76 -7.75 5.78
C SER A 58 7.58 -8.45 4.42
N VAL A 59 7.42 -9.79 4.41
CA VAL A 59 7.09 -10.53 3.17
C VAL A 59 5.70 -10.18 2.67
N LEU A 60 4.68 -10.21 3.55
CA LEU A 60 3.30 -9.93 3.15
C LEU A 60 3.09 -8.46 2.75
N ASP A 61 3.75 -7.51 3.43
CA ASP A 61 3.74 -6.09 3.03
C ASP A 61 4.40 -5.90 1.67
N THR A 62 5.53 -6.58 1.43
CA THR A 62 6.20 -6.55 0.12
C THR A 62 5.27 -7.08 -0.97
N LEU A 63 4.61 -8.22 -0.74
CA LEU A 63 3.65 -8.77 -1.71
C LEU A 63 2.49 -7.80 -2.00
N THR A 64 1.99 -7.09 -1.01
CA THR A 64 0.88 -6.13 -1.19
C THR A 64 1.26 -4.95 -2.12
N LEU A 65 2.53 -4.58 -2.16
CA LEU A 65 3.02 -3.39 -2.89
C LEU A 65 3.72 -3.70 -4.21
N LEU A 66 3.61 -4.93 -4.71
CA LEU A 66 4.17 -5.31 -6.00
C LEU A 66 3.29 -4.89 -7.17
N THR A 67 3.92 -4.59 -8.30
CA THR A 67 3.22 -4.45 -9.58
C THR A 67 2.74 -5.81 -10.08
N VAL A 68 1.73 -5.81 -10.95
CA VAL A 68 1.25 -7.05 -11.62
C VAL A 68 2.40 -7.79 -12.33
N GLY A 69 3.28 -7.05 -13.01
CA GLY A 69 4.45 -7.63 -13.67
C GLY A 69 5.41 -8.31 -12.70
N GLN A 70 5.63 -7.72 -11.52
CA GLN A 70 6.48 -8.32 -10.47
C GLN A 70 5.84 -9.58 -9.87
N HIS A 71 4.52 -9.59 -9.65
CA HIS A 71 3.82 -10.79 -9.20
C HIS A 71 4.03 -11.96 -10.16
N ILE A 72 3.81 -11.73 -11.46
CA ILE A 72 4.01 -12.75 -12.49
C ILE A 72 5.47 -13.21 -12.51
N ALA A 73 6.42 -12.28 -12.52
CA ALA A 73 7.84 -12.60 -12.57
C ALA A 73 8.30 -13.40 -11.33
N ILE A 74 7.86 -13.04 -10.13
CA ILE A 74 8.17 -13.79 -8.90
C ILE A 74 7.56 -15.19 -8.93
N ALA A 75 6.30 -15.32 -9.38
CA ALA A 75 5.68 -16.62 -9.54
C ALA A 75 6.49 -17.51 -10.51
N LEU A 76 6.93 -16.97 -11.64
CA LEU A 76 7.80 -17.66 -12.60
C LEU A 76 9.15 -18.04 -11.99
N TRP A 77 9.78 -17.17 -11.18
CA TRP A 77 10.99 -17.49 -10.43
C TRP A 77 10.79 -18.66 -9.47
N VAL A 78 9.71 -18.65 -8.69
CA VAL A 78 9.38 -19.72 -7.73
C VAL A 78 9.15 -21.04 -8.46
N ILE A 79 8.36 -21.02 -9.55
CA ILE A 79 8.11 -22.21 -10.39
C ILE A 79 9.41 -22.70 -11.03
N GLY A 80 10.23 -21.80 -11.59
CA GLY A 80 11.50 -22.15 -12.21
C GLY A 80 12.48 -22.82 -11.23
N LEU A 81 12.62 -22.27 -10.03
CA LEU A 81 13.45 -22.86 -8.97
C LEU A 81 12.91 -24.22 -8.52
N PHE A 82 11.60 -24.36 -8.43
CA PHE A 82 10.95 -25.63 -8.13
C PHE A 82 11.28 -26.68 -9.19
N VAL A 83 11.01 -26.39 -10.47
CA VAL A 83 11.30 -27.28 -11.59
C VAL A 83 12.79 -27.65 -11.63
N PHE A 84 13.66 -26.67 -11.53
CA PHE A 84 15.12 -26.90 -11.49
C PHE A 84 15.51 -27.87 -10.35
N SER A 85 14.94 -27.67 -9.15
CA SER A 85 15.21 -28.54 -8.01
C SER A 85 14.75 -29.98 -8.25
N ARG A 86 13.62 -30.16 -8.96
CA ARG A 86 13.06 -31.47 -9.28
C ARG A 86 13.85 -32.18 -10.37
N VAL A 87 14.21 -31.48 -11.44
CA VAL A 87 15.05 -32.04 -12.52
C VAL A 87 16.40 -32.51 -11.97
N ARG A 88 17.02 -31.74 -11.06
CA ARG A 88 18.27 -32.19 -10.40
C ARG A 88 18.10 -33.46 -9.58
N ARG A 89 16.97 -33.63 -8.89
CA ARG A 89 16.67 -34.84 -8.13
C ARG A 89 16.37 -36.03 -9.06
N ALA A 90 15.60 -35.82 -10.13
CA ALA A 90 15.24 -36.86 -11.07
C ALA A 90 16.46 -37.51 -11.75
N ARG A 91 17.59 -36.80 -11.87
CA ARG A 91 18.86 -37.37 -12.39
C ARG A 91 19.51 -38.40 -11.45
N SER A 92 19.09 -38.47 -10.19
CA SER A 92 19.72 -39.31 -9.16
C SER A 92 18.75 -40.34 -8.52
N SER A 93 17.49 -40.37 -8.92
CA SER A 93 16.49 -41.29 -8.33
C SER A 93 15.31 -41.50 -9.29
N GLU A 94 14.63 -42.63 -9.14
CA GLU A 94 13.38 -42.89 -9.87
C GLU A 94 12.33 -41.81 -9.61
N VAL A 95 11.68 -41.34 -10.68
CA VAL A 95 10.65 -40.33 -10.62
C VAL A 95 9.30 -40.99 -10.40
N LEU A 96 8.73 -40.80 -9.23
CA LEU A 96 7.37 -41.22 -8.92
C LEU A 96 6.41 -40.07 -9.28
N LEU A 97 5.71 -40.12 -10.42
CA LEU A 97 4.84 -39.08 -10.95
C LEU A 97 3.86 -38.55 -9.89
N TRP A 98 3.24 -39.39 -9.08
CA TRP A 98 2.30 -38.94 -8.04
C TRP A 98 2.95 -38.03 -6.98
N ARG A 99 4.22 -38.31 -6.59
CA ARG A 99 4.98 -37.47 -5.65
C ARG A 99 5.30 -36.09 -6.24
N GLU A 100 5.61 -36.04 -7.52
CA GLU A 100 5.86 -34.78 -8.21
C GLU A 100 4.57 -33.98 -8.39
N SER A 101 3.45 -34.65 -8.68
CA SER A 101 2.13 -33.99 -8.73
C SER A 101 1.72 -33.42 -7.37
N LEU A 102 1.86 -34.17 -6.28
CA LEU A 102 1.59 -33.65 -4.93
C LEU A 102 2.50 -32.46 -4.57
N ALA A 103 3.76 -32.51 -4.96
CA ALA A 103 4.67 -31.40 -4.70
C ALA A 103 4.31 -30.14 -5.51
N ALA A 104 3.85 -30.30 -6.75
CA ALA A 104 3.36 -29.19 -7.58
C ALA A 104 2.06 -28.58 -7.02
N ILE A 105 1.11 -29.44 -6.59
CA ILE A 105 -0.11 -29.00 -5.91
C ILE A 105 0.24 -28.24 -4.63
N GLY A 106 1.18 -28.76 -3.82
CA GLY A 106 1.64 -28.13 -2.59
C GLY A 106 2.29 -26.75 -2.84
N LEU A 107 3.08 -26.62 -3.91
CA LEU A 107 3.64 -25.32 -4.32
C LEU A 107 2.54 -24.32 -4.69
N PHE A 108 1.60 -24.74 -5.54
CA PHE A 108 0.50 -23.89 -5.97
C PHE A 108 -0.38 -23.44 -4.81
N ALA A 109 -0.75 -24.38 -3.93
CA ALA A 109 -1.49 -24.08 -2.70
C ALA A 109 -0.71 -23.13 -1.78
N GLY A 110 0.59 -23.32 -1.64
CA GLY A 110 1.45 -22.40 -0.86
C GLY A 110 1.47 -20.97 -1.41
N ILE A 111 1.54 -20.82 -2.72
CA ILE A 111 1.46 -19.51 -3.38
C ILE A 111 0.09 -18.86 -3.12
N LEU A 112 -1.01 -19.58 -3.34
CA LEU A 112 -2.36 -19.08 -3.08
C LEU A 112 -2.56 -18.67 -1.62
N ILE A 113 -2.07 -19.50 -0.67
CA ILE A 113 -2.14 -19.19 0.76
C ILE A 113 -1.34 -17.92 1.07
N ALA A 114 -0.14 -17.75 0.52
CA ALA A 114 0.66 -16.55 0.75
C ALA A 114 -0.07 -15.28 0.27
N TYR A 115 -0.70 -15.32 -0.91
CA TYR A 115 -1.49 -14.20 -1.42
C TYR A 115 -2.77 -13.96 -0.60
N ALA A 116 -3.47 -15.02 -0.21
CA ALA A 116 -4.65 -14.90 0.65
C ALA A 116 -4.29 -14.27 2.01
N LEU A 117 -3.16 -14.66 2.58
CA LEU A 117 -2.66 -14.06 3.82
C LEU A 117 -2.23 -12.60 3.62
N ALA A 118 -1.57 -12.26 2.52
CA ALA A 118 -1.19 -10.88 2.22
C ALA A 118 -2.41 -9.96 2.12
N ALA A 119 -3.47 -10.41 1.44
CA ALA A 119 -4.68 -9.65 1.20
C ALA A 119 -5.63 -9.62 2.42
N LEU A 120 -5.78 -10.72 3.14
CA LEU A 120 -6.89 -10.92 4.09
C LEU A 120 -6.49 -11.01 5.55
N ALA A 121 -5.25 -11.49 5.86
CA ALA A 121 -4.90 -11.78 7.23
C ALA A 121 -4.82 -10.49 8.08
N PRO A 122 -5.58 -10.41 9.18
CA PRO A 122 -5.43 -9.32 10.13
C PRO A 122 -4.04 -9.42 10.75
N ARG A 123 -3.25 -8.37 10.61
CA ARG A 123 -1.91 -8.28 11.19
C ARG A 123 -1.58 -6.83 11.55
N PRO A 124 -0.64 -6.61 12.49
CA PRO A 124 -0.09 -5.28 12.75
C PRO A 124 0.47 -4.65 11.48
N MET A 125 0.37 -3.35 11.37
CA MET A 125 0.88 -2.56 10.25
C MET A 125 2.10 -1.75 10.66
N ALA A 126 2.97 -1.46 9.70
CA ALA A 126 3.93 -0.38 9.81
C ALA A 126 3.26 0.92 9.36
N GLY A 127 3.21 1.90 10.23
CA GLY A 127 2.55 3.19 9.97
C GLY A 127 3.54 4.34 9.86
N LEU A 128 3.15 5.42 9.18
CA LEU A 128 3.95 6.64 9.14
C LEU A 128 4.08 7.21 10.55
N THR A 129 5.28 7.67 10.88
CA THR A 129 5.55 8.48 12.06
C THR A 129 6.28 9.75 11.64
N THR A 130 5.97 10.88 12.27
CA THR A 130 6.60 12.17 12.01
C THR A 130 7.19 12.73 13.29
N SER A 131 8.33 13.41 13.20
CA SER A 131 8.95 14.12 14.33
C SER A 131 8.37 15.52 14.54
N ASP A 132 7.68 16.06 13.54
CA ASP A 132 7.09 17.40 13.57
C ASP A 132 5.59 17.32 13.92
N ALA A 133 5.22 17.86 15.08
CA ALA A 133 3.85 17.87 15.58
C ALA A 133 2.88 18.71 14.72
N THR A 134 3.38 19.57 13.83
CA THR A 134 2.57 20.36 12.90
C THR A 134 2.21 19.61 11.64
N VAL A 135 2.86 18.47 11.38
CA VAL A 135 2.57 17.63 10.21
C VAL A 135 1.36 16.78 10.48
N ILE A 136 0.47 16.73 9.50
CA ILE A 136 -0.69 15.86 9.41
C ILE A 136 -0.55 14.95 8.19
N ALA A 137 -0.81 13.66 8.35
CA ALA A 137 -0.77 12.67 7.31
C ALA A 137 -2.18 12.38 6.78
N ILE A 138 -2.38 12.53 5.48
CA ILE A 138 -3.69 12.46 4.83
C ILE A 138 -3.69 11.43 3.71
N ASP A 139 -4.77 10.65 3.64
CA ASP A 139 -5.15 9.83 2.49
C ASP A 139 -6.28 10.52 1.71
N PHE A 140 -6.10 10.67 0.41
CA PHE A 140 -7.09 11.35 -0.45
C PHE A 140 -7.98 10.38 -1.23
N HIS A 141 -7.81 9.06 -1.03
CA HIS A 141 -8.50 8.05 -1.83
C HIS A 141 -8.64 6.73 -1.06
N SER A 142 -9.84 6.42 -0.61
CA SER A 142 -10.13 5.14 0.04
C SER A 142 -11.62 4.78 -0.09
N HIS A 143 -11.92 3.49 0.00
CA HIS A 143 -13.25 2.93 -0.25
C HIS A 143 -13.77 2.13 0.93
N THR A 144 -15.10 2.04 1.00
CA THR A 144 -15.83 1.18 1.94
C THR A 144 -16.57 0.07 1.19
N LYS A 145 -17.31 -0.75 1.94
CA LYS A 145 -18.22 -1.77 1.37
C LYS A 145 -19.36 -1.19 0.53
N TYR A 146 -19.60 0.12 0.60
CA TYR A 146 -20.65 0.79 -0.16
C TYR A 146 -20.19 1.13 -1.58
N SER A 147 -18.91 1.18 -1.83
CA SER A 147 -18.35 1.17 -3.19
C SER A 147 -18.66 -0.18 -3.86
N HIS A 148 -18.99 -0.17 -5.15
CA HIS A 148 -19.39 -1.38 -5.89
C HIS A 148 -18.29 -2.45 -5.94
N ASP A 149 -17.04 -2.06 -5.79
CA ASP A 149 -15.81 -2.88 -5.79
C ASP A 149 -15.18 -3.05 -4.41
N GLY A 150 -15.74 -2.40 -3.40
CA GLY A 150 -15.31 -2.54 -2.02
C GLY A 150 -15.51 -3.95 -1.46
N ARG A 151 -14.59 -4.42 -0.62
CA ARG A 151 -14.69 -5.73 0.03
C ARG A 151 -15.95 -5.78 0.92
N ARG A 152 -16.75 -6.83 0.76
CA ARG A 152 -17.90 -7.07 1.64
C ARG A 152 -17.49 -7.09 3.11
N GLY A 153 -18.20 -6.33 3.93
CA GLY A 153 -17.94 -6.20 5.37
C GLY A 153 -16.82 -5.21 5.74
N TRP A 154 -16.23 -4.52 4.76
CA TRP A 154 -15.25 -3.45 4.97
C TRP A 154 -15.97 -2.12 5.18
N ASP A 155 -16.38 -1.87 6.43
CA ASP A 155 -17.13 -0.67 6.76
C ASP A 155 -16.23 0.53 7.11
N GLU A 156 -16.86 1.64 7.43
CA GLU A 156 -16.21 2.91 7.77
C GLU A 156 -15.31 2.80 9.00
N GLU A 157 -15.63 1.96 9.97
CA GLU A 157 -14.79 1.77 11.15
C GLU A 157 -13.57 0.88 10.84
N ASP A 158 -13.71 -0.10 9.94
CA ASP A 158 -12.57 -0.85 9.40
C ASP A 158 -11.61 0.08 8.63
N VAL A 159 -12.15 1.01 7.81
CA VAL A 159 -11.37 2.06 7.13
C VAL A 159 -10.62 2.91 8.15
N ARG A 160 -11.31 3.43 9.19
CA ARG A 160 -10.70 4.22 10.26
C ARG A 160 -9.59 3.46 10.97
N ALA A 161 -9.83 2.21 11.34
CA ALA A 161 -8.86 1.38 12.04
C ALA A 161 -7.61 1.08 11.19
N TRP A 162 -7.80 0.83 9.89
CA TRP A 162 -6.71 0.60 8.96
C TRP A 162 -5.85 1.87 8.78
N HIS A 163 -6.49 3.02 8.55
CA HIS A 163 -5.79 4.30 8.38
C HIS A 163 -5.02 4.70 9.64
N ARG A 164 -5.62 4.51 10.82
CA ARG A 164 -4.92 4.70 12.09
C ARG A 164 -3.68 3.80 12.18
N ALA A 165 -3.82 2.52 11.86
CA ALA A 165 -2.70 1.57 11.91
C ALA A 165 -1.62 1.89 10.87
N ALA A 166 -1.99 2.48 9.73
CA ALA A 166 -1.08 2.94 8.68
C ALA A 166 -0.43 4.30 8.99
N GLY A 167 -0.85 5.00 10.06
CA GLY A 167 -0.30 6.29 10.48
C GLY A 167 -0.90 7.49 9.74
N TYR A 168 -2.13 7.36 9.24
CA TYR A 168 -2.90 8.50 8.73
C TYR A 168 -3.70 9.16 9.85
N ASP A 169 -3.66 10.47 9.88
CA ASP A 169 -4.48 11.29 10.77
C ASP A 169 -5.86 11.57 10.15
N VAL A 170 -5.92 11.65 8.83
CA VAL A 170 -7.13 11.92 8.05
C VAL A 170 -7.22 11.00 6.85
N ALA A 171 -8.44 10.57 6.51
CA ALA A 171 -8.72 9.86 5.26
C ALA A 171 -10.03 10.33 4.63
N TYR A 172 -10.01 10.54 3.33
CA TYR A 172 -11.22 10.76 2.54
C TYR A 172 -11.81 9.42 2.13
N ILE A 173 -13.11 9.23 2.37
CA ILE A 173 -13.88 8.13 1.80
C ILE A 173 -14.42 8.60 0.46
N THR A 174 -14.02 7.93 -0.60
CA THR A 174 -14.30 8.29 -1.99
C THR A 174 -15.04 7.17 -2.72
N ASP A 175 -16.03 6.56 -2.07
CA ASP A 175 -16.81 5.47 -2.67
C ASP A 175 -17.35 5.86 -4.04
N HIS A 176 -17.35 4.92 -4.98
CA HIS A 176 -17.96 5.10 -6.30
C HIS A 176 -19.46 5.30 -6.16
N ALA A 177 -19.95 6.37 -6.76
CA ALA A 177 -21.39 6.67 -6.93
C ALA A 177 -22.21 6.71 -5.62
N THR A 178 -21.58 6.90 -4.45
CA THR A 178 -22.31 6.96 -3.17
C THR A 178 -21.55 7.72 -2.09
N PHE A 179 -22.28 8.45 -1.24
CA PHE A 179 -21.75 9.09 -0.03
C PHE A 179 -22.01 8.30 1.26
N GLU A 180 -22.66 7.13 1.17
CA GLU A 180 -23.15 6.42 2.36
C GLU A 180 -22.00 6.06 3.32
N GLY A 181 -20.87 5.55 2.81
CA GLY A 181 -19.70 5.23 3.63
C GLY A 181 -19.09 6.48 4.28
N ALA A 182 -18.99 7.57 3.53
CA ALA A 182 -18.47 8.84 4.04
C ALA A 182 -19.40 9.45 5.10
N GLU A 183 -20.70 9.50 4.88
CA GLU A 183 -21.69 10.04 5.84
C GLU A 183 -21.66 9.28 7.17
N ARG A 184 -21.59 7.95 7.12
CA ARG A 184 -21.47 7.10 8.32
C ARG A 184 -20.14 7.31 9.02
N GLY A 185 -19.03 7.36 8.26
CA GLY A 185 -17.70 7.60 8.81
C GLY A 185 -17.58 8.94 9.52
N ILE A 186 -18.13 10.01 8.94
CA ILE A 186 -18.15 11.35 9.55
C ILE A 186 -18.94 11.36 10.86
N ALA A 187 -20.06 10.64 10.92
CA ALA A 187 -20.87 10.56 12.13
C ALA A 187 -20.10 9.93 13.32
N GLY A 188 -19.11 9.09 13.05
CA GLY A 188 -18.21 8.47 14.05
C GLY A 188 -16.93 9.25 14.31
N ASN A 189 -16.73 10.45 13.76
CA ASN A 189 -15.51 11.22 13.95
C ASN A 189 -15.32 11.70 15.40
N PRO A 190 -14.07 11.77 15.89
CA PRO A 190 -13.78 12.38 17.18
C PRO A 190 -14.12 13.89 17.14
N ALA A 191 -14.36 14.49 18.31
CA ALA A 191 -14.64 15.93 18.40
C ALA A 191 -13.44 16.79 17.97
N GLN A 192 -12.25 16.35 18.32
CA GLN A 192 -10.99 16.99 17.95
C GLN A 192 -10.15 16.05 17.08
N ALA A 193 -9.48 16.61 16.09
CA ALA A 193 -8.71 15.86 15.11
C ALA A 193 -7.56 15.02 15.70
N GLY A 194 -6.98 15.44 16.84
CA GLY A 194 -5.92 14.70 17.51
C GLY A 194 -6.36 13.49 18.33
N GLU A 195 -7.66 13.26 18.48
CA GLU A 195 -8.20 12.16 19.28
C GLU A 195 -8.30 10.83 18.51
N GLY A 196 -8.09 10.86 17.19
CA GLY A 196 -8.13 9.67 16.34
C GLY A 196 -8.08 10.01 14.85
N THR A 197 -8.17 9.00 14.00
CA THR A 197 -8.23 9.23 12.56
C THR A 197 -9.60 9.79 12.15
N VAL A 198 -9.57 10.93 11.48
CA VAL A 198 -10.75 11.64 10.99
C VAL A 198 -11.11 11.13 9.58
N LEU A 199 -12.37 10.75 9.38
CA LEU A 199 -12.87 10.41 8.05
C LEU A 199 -13.59 11.62 7.45
N LEU A 200 -13.31 11.89 6.17
CA LEU A 200 -13.87 13.04 5.45
C LEU A 200 -14.62 12.57 4.21
N GLN A 201 -15.52 13.44 3.74
CA GLN A 201 -16.38 13.16 2.59
C GLN A 201 -15.66 13.39 1.28
N GLY A 202 -15.70 12.37 0.43
CA GLY A 202 -15.35 12.42 -0.98
C GLY A 202 -16.28 11.53 -1.80
N LEU A 203 -16.10 11.56 -3.09
CA LEU A 203 -16.75 10.69 -4.08
C LEU A 203 -15.78 10.46 -5.22
N GLU A 204 -15.54 9.21 -5.59
CA GLU A 204 -14.83 8.91 -6.82
C GLU A 204 -15.80 8.83 -7.97
N ALA A 205 -15.53 9.59 -8.98
CA ALA A 205 -16.36 9.71 -10.16
C ALA A 205 -15.52 9.49 -11.42
N PHE A 206 -16.17 9.11 -12.53
CA PHE A 206 -15.51 8.89 -13.80
C PHE A 206 -15.72 10.08 -14.73
N ASP A 207 -14.66 10.84 -15.06
CA ASP A 207 -14.72 11.98 -15.99
C ASP A 207 -13.84 11.80 -17.20
N ARG A 208 -14.45 11.83 -18.39
CA ARG A 208 -13.75 11.80 -19.67
C ARG A 208 -12.77 10.65 -19.82
N GLY A 209 -13.05 9.52 -19.17
CA GLY A 209 -12.23 8.33 -19.23
C GLY A 209 -11.11 8.28 -18.20
N GLU A 210 -11.15 9.12 -17.17
CA GLU A 210 -10.26 9.12 -16.00
C GLU A 210 -11.08 9.19 -14.72
N HIS A 211 -10.52 8.73 -13.61
CA HIS A 211 -11.15 8.83 -12.30
C HIS A 211 -10.77 10.14 -11.61
N VAL A 212 -11.74 10.77 -10.97
CA VAL A 212 -11.56 12.02 -10.25
C VAL A 212 -12.21 11.91 -8.87
N ASN A 213 -11.46 12.19 -7.82
CA ASN A 213 -11.99 12.31 -6.49
C ASN A 213 -12.54 13.72 -6.28
N ILE A 214 -13.83 13.80 -6.00
CA ILE A 214 -14.56 15.03 -5.72
C ILE A 214 -14.65 15.16 -4.20
N LEU A 215 -13.90 16.07 -3.62
CA LEU A 215 -13.81 16.26 -2.18
C LEU A 215 -14.67 17.45 -1.74
N SER A 216 -15.45 17.26 -0.69
CA SER A 216 -16.30 18.34 -0.20
C SER A 216 -16.40 18.34 1.33
N ALA A 217 -16.02 19.44 1.96
CA ALA A 217 -16.05 19.65 3.39
C ALA A 217 -17.50 19.71 3.94
N GLY A 218 -18.14 18.56 4.08
CA GLY A 218 -19.50 18.48 4.61
C GLY A 218 -20.57 19.08 3.69
N ARG A 219 -20.26 19.33 2.43
CA ARG A 219 -21.17 19.88 1.43
C ARG A 219 -21.90 18.76 0.73
N ARG A 220 -23.23 18.87 0.62
CA ARG A 220 -24.06 17.92 -0.11
C ARG A 220 -24.26 18.42 -1.54
N TYR A 221 -24.19 17.49 -2.48
CA TYR A 221 -24.64 17.72 -3.84
C TYR A 221 -26.17 17.62 -3.88
N ARG A 222 -26.84 18.50 -4.63
CA ARG A 222 -28.27 18.41 -4.86
C ARG A 222 -28.57 17.12 -5.63
N GLY A 223 -29.53 16.33 -5.14
CA GLY A 223 -30.07 15.17 -5.86
C GLY A 223 -29.23 13.89 -5.79
N LEU A 224 -28.01 13.92 -5.29
CA LEU A 224 -27.19 12.71 -5.11
C LEU A 224 -27.61 11.97 -3.84
N THR A 225 -28.74 11.27 -3.92
CA THR A 225 -29.10 10.23 -2.97
C THR A 225 -28.70 8.88 -3.55
N THR A 226 -28.23 8.02 -2.72
CA THR A 226 -27.54 6.77 -2.92
C THR A 226 -28.02 5.80 -4.03
N PRO A 227 -29.31 5.72 -4.43
CA PRO A 227 -29.72 4.78 -5.47
C PRO A 227 -29.53 5.26 -6.90
N ASP A 228 -29.42 6.58 -7.13
CA ASP A 228 -29.57 7.16 -8.46
C ASP A 228 -28.26 7.34 -9.23
N LEU A 229 -27.12 7.18 -8.55
CA LEU A 229 -25.80 7.36 -9.16
C LEU A 229 -25.28 6.15 -9.96
N LYS A 230 -25.97 5.01 -9.91
CA LYS A 230 -25.53 3.79 -10.58
C LYS A 230 -25.46 3.88 -12.10
N ASP A 231 -26.17 4.84 -12.69
CA ASP A 231 -26.27 5.05 -14.13
C ASP A 231 -25.59 6.37 -14.59
N VAL A 232 -24.93 7.08 -13.67
CA VAL A 232 -24.33 8.37 -13.98
C VAL A 232 -22.85 8.16 -14.34
N ASP A 233 -22.61 7.71 -15.56
CA ASP A 233 -21.36 8.01 -16.29
C ASP A 233 -21.19 9.53 -16.51
N ASP A 234 -22.09 10.35 -15.97
CA ASP A 234 -22.24 11.76 -16.26
C ASP A 234 -21.91 12.62 -15.05
N GLN A 235 -20.66 12.89 -14.87
CA GLN A 235 -20.16 13.87 -13.94
C GLN A 235 -20.52 15.31 -14.28
N ALA A 236 -20.91 15.58 -15.50
CA ALA A 236 -21.61 16.82 -15.86
C ALA A 236 -22.80 17.05 -14.94
N LEU A 237 -23.53 15.98 -14.54
CA LEU A 237 -24.61 16.05 -13.58
C LEU A 237 -24.12 16.26 -12.14
N ALA A 238 -23.10 15.56 -11.69
CA ALA A 238 -22.53 15.76 -10.37
C ALA A 238 -21.95 17.18 -10.18
N MET A 239 -21.36 17.75 -11.21
CA MET A 239 -20.86 19.13 -11.19
C MET A 239 -21.98 20.18 -11.32
N ALA A 240 -23.04 19.88 -12.09
CA ALA A 240 -24.21 20.78 -12.22
C ALA A 240 -25.09 20.82 -10.98
N ASP A 241 -25.09 19.76 -10.18
CA ASP A 241 -25.87 19.63 -8.95
C ASP A 241 -25.18 20.22 -7.71
N LEU A 242 -24.02 20.83 -7.86
CA LEU A 242 -23.38 21.58 -6.79
C LEU A 242 -24.26 22.69 -6.29
N VAL A 243 -24.35 22.84 -4.97
CA VAL A 243 -25.03 23.98 -4.37
C VAL A 243 -24.37 25.26 -4.91
N PRO A 244 -25.13 26.23 -5.49
CA PRO A 244 -24.55 27.44 -6.05
C PRO A 244 -23.61 28.14 -5.06
N GLY A 245 -22.42 28.55 -5.54
CA GLY A 245 -21.40 29.19 -4.73
C GLY A 245 -20.46 28.23 -3.99
N THR A 246 -20.62 26.92 -4.16
CA THR A 246 -19.68 25.91 -3.64
C THR A 246 -18.95 25.24 -4.79
N SER A 247 -17.62 25.31 -4.79
CA SER A 247 -16.79 24.53 -5.71
C SER A 247 -16.16 23.38 -4.93
N PRO A 248 -16.28 22.13 -5.34
CA PRO A 248 -15.56 21.02 -4.72
C PRO A 248 -14.06 21.16 -4.98
N LEU A 249 -13.27 20.48 -4.18
CA LEU A 249 -11.88 20.24 -4.49
C LEU A 249 -11.82 19.00 -5.40
N LEU A 250 -11.15 19.11 -6.53
CA LEU A 250 -11.01 18.03 -7.49
C LEU A 250 -9.60 17.47 -7.46
N VAL A 251 -9.49 16.17 -7.25
CA VAL A 251 -8.23 15.43 -7.26
C VAL A 251 -8.29 14.40 -8.40
N GLU A 252 -7.45 14.59 -9.41
CA GLU A 252 -7.27 13.57 -10.44
C GLU A 252 -6.55 12.37 -9.84
N THR A 253 -7.09 11.17 -9.98
CA THR A 253 -6.38 9.95 -9.61
C THR A 253 -5.22 9.70 -10.56
N ILE A 254 -4.44 8.62 -10.41
CA ILE A 254 -3.28 8.39 -11.29
C ILE A 254 -3.72 8.45 -12.76
N PRO A 255 -3.38 9.52 -13.51
CA PRO A 255 -3.94 9.73 -14.83
C PRO A 255 -3.50 8.67 -15.84
N GLY A 256 -4.46 8.13 -16.57
CA GLY A 256 -4.25 7.17 -17.66
C GLY A 256 -3.69 7.82 -18.90
N ASN A 257 -4.13 9.03 -19.16
CA ASN A 257 -3.75 9.77 -20.35
C ASN A 257 -3.41 11.23 -20.05
N LEU A 258 -2.14 11.46 -19.72
CA LEU A 258 -1.62 12.81 -19.45
C LEU A 258 -1.80 13.81 -20.61
N SER A 259 -2.04 13.32 -21.85
CA SER A 259 -2.27 14.22 -22.99
C SER A 259 -3.60 14.97 -22.90
N LYS A 260 -4.55 14.45 -22.13
CA LYS A 260 -5.82 15.15 -21.88
C LYS A 260 -5.63 16.46 -21.14
N PHE A 261 -4.60 16.55 -20.32
CA PHE A 261 -4.23 17.78 -19.59
C PHE A 261 -3.38 18.73 -20.42
N SER A 262 -2.54 18.21 -21.33
CA SER A 262 -1.62 19.02 -22.13
C SER A 262 -2.27 19.71 -23.32
N SER A 263 -3.39 19.21 -23.82
CA SER A 263 -3.98 19.68 -25.07
C SER A 263 -4.95 20.86 -24.92
N LYS A 264 -5.22 21.31 -23.69
CA LYS A 264 -6.27 22.31 -23.45
C LYS A 264 -5.86 23.33 -22.39
N ALA A 265 -5.00 24.25 -22.77
CA ALA A 265 -4.82 25.49 -22.02
C ALA A 265 -6.16 26.21 -21.70
N ASN A 266 -7.27 25.82 -22.34
CA ASN A 266 -8.59 26.46 -22.21
C ASN A 266 -9.73 25.52 -21.79
N ALA A 267 -9.47 24.26 -21.45
CA ALA A 267 -10.52 23.29 -21.07
C ALA A 267 -10.00 22.17 -20.16
N ALA A 268 -8.93 22.38 -19.42
CA ALA A 268 -8.62 21.49 -18.32
C ALA A 268 -9.80 21.55 -17.34
N PRO A 269 -10.33 20.41 -16.85
CA PRO A 269 -11.08 20.47 -15.62
C PRO A 269 -10.18 21.18 -14.64
N ALA A 270 -10.72 22.13 -13.90
CA ALA A 270 -9.95 22.87 -12.90
C ALA A 270 -9.69 21.95 -11.71
N VAL A 271 -8.85 20.91 -11.92
CA VAL A 271 -8.40 20.07 -10.82
C VAL A 271 -7.45 20.89 -9.93
N ASP A 272 -7.55 20.66 -8.66
CA ASP A 272 -6.73 21.32 -7.64
C ASP A 272 -5.49 20.48 -7.32
N ALA A 273 -5.57 19.16 -7.48
CA ALA A 273 -4.50 18.23 -7.18
C ALA A 273 -4.46 17.02 -8.13
N ILE A 274 -3.33 16.33 -8.15
CA ILE A 274 -3.11 15.09 -8.91
C ILE A 274 -2.46 14.06 -7.98
N GLU A 275 -2.91 12.83 -8.01
CA GLU A 275 -2.24 11.72 -7.35
C GLU A 275 -0.93 11.37 -8.04
N ILE A 276 0.14 11.23 -7.25
CA ILE A 276 1.46 10.75 -7.69
C ILE A 276 1.78 9.38 -7.11
N VAL A 277 1.12 9.00 -6.01
CA VAL A 277 1.19 7.69 -5.38
C VAL A 277 -0.23 7.19 -5.15
N ASP A 278 -0.48 5.96 -5.56
CA ASP A 278 -1.78 5.33 -5.48
C ASP A 278 -1.59 3.81 -5.29
N GLY A 279 -2.46 3.18 -4.51
CA GLY A 279 -2.40 1.76 -4.17
C GLY A 279 -3.02 0.82 -5.20
N SER A 280 -3.70 1.33 -6.21
CA SER A 280 -4.25 0.53 -7.29
C SER A 280 -3.16 -0.21 -8.09
N PRO A 281 -3.53 -1.27 -8.81
CA PRO A 281 -2.61 -1.94 -9.74
C PRO A 281 -1.98 -0.99 -10.76
N ARG A 282 -2.71 0.06 -11.16
CA ARG A 282 -2.21 1.09 -12.05
C ARG A 282 -1.18 1.99 -11.36
N GLY A 283 -1.50 2.49 -10.17
CA GLY A 283 -0.60 3.35 -9.39
C GLY A 283 0.70 2.63 -9.05
N LEU A 284 0.61 1.40 -8.57
CA LEU A 284 1.78 0.55 -8.30
C LEU A 284 2.63 0.26 -9.55
N SER A 285 2.00 0.21 -10.74
CA SER A 285 2.69 -0.04 -12.02
C SER A 285 3.25 1.21 -12.70
N GLN A 286 3.12 2.38 -12.06
CA GLN A 286 3.59 3.66 -12.60
C GLN A 286 5.10 3.61 -12.89
N THR A 287 5.45 3.94 -14.13
CA THR A 287 6.85 4.03 -14.54
C THR A 287 7.49 5.35 -14.08
N ARG A 288 8.81 5.38 -13.95
CA ARG A 288 9.55 6.63 -13.66
C ARG A 288 9.27 7.74 -14.67
N ARG A 289 9.03 7.38 -15.94
CA ARG A 289 8.73 8.35 -17.00
C ARG A 289 7.33 8.94 -16.84
N GLU A 290 6.34 8.14 -16.48
CA GLU A 290 4.98 8.61 -16.18
C GLU A 290 4.99 9.51 -14.95
N ARG A 291 5.66 9.12 -13.88
CA ARG A 291 5.84 9.94 -12.68
C ARG A 291 6.47 11.29 -12.99
N ALA A 292 7.56 11.32 -13.75
CA ALA A 292 8.22 12.56 -14.15
C ALA A 292 7.28 13.48 -14.96
N ARG A 293 6.40 12.91 -15.80
CA ARG A 293 5.38 13.67 -16.52
C ARG A 293 4.31 14.25 -15.59
N ILE A 294 3.86 13.47 -14.59
CA ILE A 294 2.90 13.96 -13.59
C ILE A 294 3.51 15.12 -12.81
N VAL A 295 4.75 14.98 -12.34
CA VAL A 295 5.47 16.07 -11.64
C VAL A 295 5.58 17.31 -12.52
N HIS A 296 6.01 17.15 -13.77
CA HIS A 296 6.12 18.27 -14.71
C HIS A 296 4.77 18.95 -14.98
N LEU A 297 3.70 18.17 -15.09
CA LEU A 297 2.34 18.69 -15.26
C LEU A 297 1.90 19.47 -14.02
N ALA A 298 2.09 18.90 -12.84
CA ALA A 298 1.76 19.54 -11.57
C ALA A 298 2.55 20.85 -11.37
N ASP A 299 3.84 20.86 -11.73
CA ASP A 299 4.67 22.08 -11.67
C ASP A 299 4.19 23.13 -12.67
N SER A 300 3.86 22.74 -13.90
CA SER A 300 3.45 23.67 -14.96
C SER A 300 2.07 24.29 -14.72
N LEU A 301 1.15 23.55 -14.12
CA LEU A 301 -0.21 23.99 -13.81
C LEU A 301 -0.38 24.42 -12.34
N ASN A 302 0.68 24.38 -11.56
CA ASN A 302 0.67 24.70 -10.13
C ASN A 302 -0.35 23.86 -9.35
N LEU A 303 -0.42 22.53 -9.58
CA LEU A 303 -1.34 21.62 -8.90
C LEU A 303 -0.67 20.96 -7.69
N ALA A 304 -1.43 20.73 -6.62
CA ALA A 304 -0.95 19.94 -5.51
C ALA A 304 -0.68 18.50 -5.94
N LEU A 305 0.34 17.87 -5.36
CA LEU A 305 0.57 16.42 -5.50
C LEU A 305 0.11 15.73 -4.25
N VAL A 306 -0.69 14.67 -4.41
CA VAL A 306 -1.26 13.91 -3.30
C VAL A 306 -1.03 12.42 -3.44
N SER A 307 -1.31 11.66 -2.39
CA SER A 307 -1.31 10.20 -2.35
C SER A 307 -2.71 9.69 -2.05
N GLY A 308 -3.13 8.66 -2.75
CA GLY A 308 -4.27 7.83 -2.45
C GLY A 308 -3.84 6.43 -2.03
N SER A 309 -4.50 5.82 -1.04
CA SER A 309 -4.29 4.41 -0.76
C SER A 309 -5.04 3.50 -1.72
N ASP A 310 -6.12 4.00 -2.28
CA ASP A 310 -7.09 3.23 -3.08
C ASP A 310 -7.48 1.91 -2.37
N ASN A 311 -7.64 2.01 -1.04
CA ASN A 311 -7.85 0.84 -0.21
C ASN A 311 -9.32 0.40 -0.25
N HIS A 312 -9.55 -0.75 -0.84
CA HIS A 312 -10.85 -1.44 -0.92
C HIS A 312 -11.02 -2.52 0.16
N GLY A 313 -10.23 -2.48 1.22
CA GLY A 313 -10.23 -3.49 2.28
C GLY A 313 -9.27 -4.65 2.05
N TRP A 314 -8.34 -4.53 1.11
CA TRP A 314 -7.34 -5.55 0.80
C TRP A 314 -5.94 -5.10 1.22
N GLY A 315 -5.19 -6.02 1.82
CA GLY A 315 -3.82 -5.75 2.24
C GLY A 315 -3.69 -4.93 3.53
N ARG A 316 -2.47 -4.88 4.04
CA ARG A 316 -2.11 -4.22 5.31
C ARG A 316 -0.83 -3.41 5.18
N ALA A 317 -0.63 -2.76 4.02
CA ALA A 317 0.51 -1.89 3.76
C ALA A 317 0.05 -0.66 2.97
N ALA A 318 0.26 0.52 3.53
CA ALA A 318 -0.02 1.77 2.82
C ALA A 318 1.06 2.05 1.76
N PRO A 319 0.70 2.47 0.53
CA PRO A 319 1.67 2.78 -0.53
C PRO A 319 2.40 4.10 -0.30
N GLY A 320 1.71 5.11 0.27
CA GLY A 320 2.25 6.44 0.52
C GLY A 320 1.33 7.30 1.37
N TRP A 321 1.78 8.52 1.65
CA TRP A 321 1.08 9.49 2.51
C TRP A 321 1.26 10.88 1.97
N THR A 322 0.21 11.69 2.03
CA THR A 322 0.30 13.14 1.81
C THR A 322 0.51 13.83 3.15
N MET A 323 1.57 14.60 3.25
CA MET A 323 1.91 15.37 4.44
C MET A 323 1.59 16.85 4.20
N LEU A 324 0.81 17.47 5.10
CA LEU A 324 0.57 18.91 5.17
C LEU A 324 1.11 19.45 6.49
N ARG A 325 1.49 20.73 6.52
CA ARG A 325 1.86 21.43 7.76
C ARG A 325 0.72 22.30 8.22
N ILE A 326 0.10 21.92 9.35
CA ILE A 326 -1.03 22.63 9.95
C ILE A 326 -0.74 22.81 11.46
N PRO A 327 -0.21 23.94 11.88
CA PRO A 327 0.04 24.19 13.31
C PRO A 327 -1.23 24.05 14.16
N GLY A 328 -1.16 23.31 15.24
CA GLY A 328 -2.25 23.12 16.20
C GLY A 328 -3.42 22.25 15.72
N TRP A 329 -3.29 21.54 14.62
CA TRP A 329 -4.37 20.73 14.04
C TRP A 329 -5.01 19.72 15.01
N ARG A 330 -4.23 19.18 15.94
CA ARG A 330 -4.75 18.19 16.91
C ARG A 330 -5.88 18.71 17.80
N GLY A 331 -5.87 20.01 18.12
CA GLY A 331 -6.91 20.67 18.90
C GLY A 331 -8.05 21.25 18.07
N MET A 332 -8.04 21.08 16.75
CA MET A 332 -9.10 21.62 15.88
C MET A 332 -10.33 20.73 15.88
N PRO A 333 -11.54 21.31 15.84
CA PRO A 333 -12.75 20.60 15.50
C PRO A 333 -12.61 19.97 14.09
N THR A 334 -13.11 18.76 13.92
CA THR A 334 -12.95 18.00 12.67
C THR A 334 -13.51 18.73 11.44
N ASP A 335 -14.66 19.40 11.56
CA ASP A 335 -15.24 20.23 10.47
C ASP A 335 -14.35 21.41 10.08
N SER A 336 -13.65 22.01 11.04
CA SER A 336 -12.74 23.12 10.78
C SER A 336 -11.48 22.62 10.09
N LEU A 337 -10.97 21.45 10.48
CA LEU A 337 -9.83 20.82 9.84
C LEU A 337 -10.11 20.49 8.38
N SER A 338 -11.28 19.92 8.05
CA SER A 338 -11.68 19.61 6.68
C SER A 338 -11.64 20.85 5.78
N ARG A 339 -12.28 21.93 6.21
CA ARG A 339 -12.27 23.22 5.49
C ARG A 339 -10.86 23.79 5.30
N LEU A 340 -10.01 23.65 6.31
CA LEU A 340 -8.63 24.14 6.25
C LEU A 340 -7.78 23.33 5.27
N ILE A 341 -7.89 21.99 5.25
CA ILE A 341 -7.22 21.14 4.28
C ILE A 341 -7.59 21.55 2.86
N GLU A 342 -8.89 21.69 2.57
CA GLU A 342 -9.36 22.13 1.24
C GLU A 342 -8.82 23.52 0.87
N THR A 343 -8.82 24.43 1.82
CA THR A 343 -8.29 25.79 1.62
C THR A 343 -6.80 25.75 1.29
N ILE A 344 -6.02 24.97 2.04
CA ILE A 344 -4.57 24.82 1.82
C ILE A 344 -4.28 24.26 0.43
N LEU A 345 -4.98 23.19 0.03
CA LEU A 345 -4.79 22.60 -1.30
C LEU A 345 -5.15 23.56 -2.42
N ARG A 346 -6.27 24.27 -2.28
CA ARG A 346 -6.79 25.20 -3.29
C ARG A 346 -5.90 26.43 -3.51
N PHE A 347 -5.36 26.98 -2.43
CA PHE A 347 -4.56 28.21 -2.48
C PHE A 347 -3.05 27.96 -2.42
N GLY A 348 -2.61 26.97 -1.66
CA GLY A 348 -1.20 26.58 -1.57
C GLY A 348 -0.73 25.71 -2.74
N ARG A 349 -1.66 24.99 -3.36
CA ARG A 349 -1.44 24.23 -4.59
C ARG A 349 -0.15 23.38 -4.53
N ARG A 350 0.71 23.48 -5.53
CA ARG A 350 1.93 22.64 -5.69
C ARG A 350 2.88 22.66 -4.47
N GLN A 351 2.92 23.75 -3.74
CA GLN A 351 3.81 23.90 -2.57
C GLN A 351 3.16 23.49 -1.24
N SER A 352 1.86 23.19 -1.25
CA SER A 352 1.11 22.91 -0.03
C SER A 352 1.35 21.52 0.54
N THR A 353 1.79 20.57 -0.29
CA THR A 353 1.88 19.16 0.05
C THR A 353 3.28 18.60 -0.15
N ARG A 354 3.61 17.62 0.65
CA ARG A 354 4.72 16.70 0.44
C ARG A 354 4.20 15.28 0.41
N VAL A 355 4.50 14.54 -0.63
CA VAL A 355 4.11 13.13 -0.73
C VAL A 355 5.28 12.23 -0.39
N VAL A 356 5.05 11.32 0.55
CA VAL A 356 6.00 10.29 0.97
C VAL A 356 5.48 8.93 0.55
N GLU A 357 6.33 8.09 0.01
CA GLU A 357 5.96 6.75 -0.47
C GLU A 357 6.82 5.63 0.13
N ARG A 358 6.29 4.42 0.17
CA ARG A 358 7.07 3.21 0.47
C ARG A 358 8.13 3.00 -0.60
N ARG A 359 9.33 2.66 -0.18
CA ARG A 359 10.42 2.32 -1.09
C ARG A 359 10.32 0.87 -1.53
N VAL A 360 9.70 0.65 -2.68
CA VAL A 360 9.57 -0.67 -3.31
C VAL A 360 10.66 -0.94 -4.35
N ALA A 361 10.75 -2.18 -4.82
CA ALA A 361 11.66 -2.55 -5.90
C ALA A 361 11.21 -1.94 -7.23
N ASP A 362 12.17 -1.43 -8.00
CA ASP A 362 11.89 -0.86 -9.33
C ASP A 362 11.45 -1.96 -10.31
N ALA A 363 10.36 -1.71 -11.01
CA ALA A 363 9.78 -2.58 -12.04
C ALA A 363 9.78 -1.93 -13.44
N SER A 364 10.46 -0.79 -13.59
CA SER A 364 10.36 0.07 -14.79
C SER A 364 11.05 -0.49 -16.04
N SER A 365 11.85 -1.55 -15.92
CA SER A 365 12.55 -2.14 -17.05
C SER A 365 12.31 -3.64 -17.20
N PRO A 366 12.35 -4.19 -18.44
CA PRO A 366 12.26 -5.64 -18.67
C PRO A 366 13.35 -6.44 -17.92
N ILE A 367 14.55 -5.87 -17.76
CA ILE A 367 15.64 -6.49 -17.03
C ILE A 367 15.30 -6.56 -15.53
N ALA A 368 14.79 -5.47 -14.94
CA ALA A 368 14.35 -5.45 -13.55
C ALA A 368 13.24 -6.48 -13.31
N LEU A 369 12.28 -6.62 -14.25
CA LEU A 369 11.24 -7.63 -14.19
C LEU A 369 11.80 -9.05 -14.33
N ALA A 370 12.72 -9.31 -15.25
CA ALA A 370 13.36 -10.62 -15.40
C ALA A 370 14.06 -11.08 -14.10
N PHE A 371 14.60 -10.14 -13.33
CA PHE A 371 15.25 -10.41 -12.04
C PHE A 371 14.38 -10.01 -10.84
N ALA A 372 13.05 -9.90 -10.99
CA ALA A 372 12.17 -9.42 -9.93
C ALA A 372 12.30 -10.23 -8.63
N GLY A 373 12.43 -11.57 -8.69
CA GLY A 373 12.60 -12.39 -7.49
C GLY A 373 13.76 -11.92 -6.59
N PRO A 374 15.02 -11.96 -7.07
CA PRO A 374 16.15 -11.50 -6.28
C PRO A 374 16.14 -9.98 -6.00
N VAL A 375 15.67 -9.15 -6.93
CA VAL A 375 15.63 -7.68 -6.75
C VAL A 375 14.62 -7.28 -5.68
N VAL A 376 13.44 -7.86 -5.67
CA VAL A 376 12.40 -7.61 -4.64
C VAL A 376 12.88 -8.11 -3.27
N ALA A 377 13.42 -9.32 -3.21
CA ALA A 377 13.98 -9.84 -1.97
C ALA A 377 15.11 -8.94 -1.44
N TRP A 378 16.04 -8.52 -2.28
CA TRP A 378 17.12 -7.60 -1.92
C TRP A 378 16.58 -6.27 -1.40
N ARG A 379 15.61 -5.67 -2.09
CA ARG A 379 14.98 -4.42 -1.66
C ARG A 379 14.31 -4.57 -0.30
N MET A 380 13.53 -5.63 -0.09
CA MET A 380 12.92 -5.93 1.20
C MET A 380 13.97 -5.99 2.31
N PHE A 381 15.05 -6.76 2.14
CA PHE A 381 16.07 -6.89 3.17
C PHE A 381 16.86 -5.60 3.42
N THR A 382 17.11 -4.75 2.41
CA THR A 382 17.82 -3.48 2.58
C THR A 382 16.96 -2.42 3.29
N THR A 383 15.64 -2.52 3.26
CA THR A 383 14.73 -1.58 3.94
C THR A 383 14.36 -2.00 5.36
N LEU A 384 14.75 -3.21 5.81
CA LEU A 384 14.47 -3.64 7.19
C LEU A 384 15.18 -2.74 8.21
N SER A 385 14.50 -2.42 9.30
CA SER A 385 15.08 -1.82 10.50
C SER A 385 16.04 -2.79 11.20
N ALA A 386 16.81 -2.29 12.15
CA ALA A 386 17.69 -3.15 12.97
C ALA A 386 16.89 -4.20 13.74
N ASP A 387 15.76 -3.81 14.34
CA ASP A 387 14.92 -4.72 15.12
C ASP A 387 14.28 -5.81 14.25
N GLU A 388 13.80 -5.47 13.05
CA GLU A 388 13.30 -6.47 12.10
C GLU A 388 14.38 -7.48 11.73
N ARG A 389 15.63 -7.02 11.47
CA ARG A 389 16.76 -7.92 11.18
C ARG A 389 17.05 -8.89 12.32
N VAL A 390 17.02 -8.40 13.56
CA VAL A 390 17.14 -9.25 14.75
C VAL A 390 16.05 -10.30 14.76
N MET A 391 14.80 -9.91 14.52
CA MET A 391 13.67 -10.86 14.51
C MET A 391 13.77 -11.87 13.36
N TRP A 392 14.26 -11.48 12.19
CA TRP A 392 14.56 -12.41 11.10
C TRP A 392 15.57 -13.50 11.54
N LEU A 393 16.62 -13.13 12.27
CA LEU A 393 17.60 -14.09 12.81
C LEU A 393 16.98 -14.97 13.89
N VAL A 394 16.22 -14.38 14.83
CA VAL A 394 15.53 -15.13 15.91
C VAL A 394 14.60 -16.19 15.32
N TRP A 395 13.77 -15.84 14.34
CA TRP A 395 12.88 -16.81 13.69
C TRP A 395 13.66 -17.87 12.92
N THR A 396 14.67 -17.48 12.15
CA THR A 396 15.47 -18.40 11.34
C THR A 396 16.14 -19.47 12.19
N TRP A 397 16.79 -19.08 13.27
CA TRP A 397 17.49 -20.00 14.16
C TRP A 397 16.55 -20.71 15.14
N GLY A 398 15.52 -20.03 15.63
CA GLY A 398 14.48 -20.58 16.50
C GLY A 398 13.74 -21.76 15.83
N LEU A 399 13.30 -21.58 14.58
CA LEU A 399 12.64 -22.63 13.82
C LEU A 399 13.56 -23.84 13.59
N LEU A 400 14.86 -23.60 13.34
CA LEU A 400 15.84 -24.69 13.22
C LEU A 400 15.97 -25.49 14.53
N LEU A 401 16.07 -24.78 15.67
CA LEU A 401 16.18 -25.41 16.99
C LEU A 401 14.92 -26.21 17.34
N LEU A 402 13.75 -25.65 17.10
CA LEU A 402 12.46 -26.35 17.29
C LEU A 402 12.36 -27.60 16.42
N ALA A 403 12.73 -27.51 15.14
CA ALA A 403 12.71 -28.64 14.24
C ALA A 403 13.69 -29.78 14.67
N ARG A 404 14.83 -29.42 15.25
CA ARG A 404 15.80 -30.38 15.77
C ARG A 404 15.33 -31.02 17.09
N GLY A 405 14.82 -30.18 18.00
CA GLY A 405 14.28 -30.68 19.29
C GLY A 405 13.11 -31.62 19.09
N GLY A 406 12.16 -31.28 18.22
CA GLY A 406 11.03 -32.15 17.88
C GLY A 406 11.46 -33.49 17.29
N ARG A 407 12.44 -33.51 16.38
CA ARG A 407 13.00 -34.78 15.83
C ARG A 407 13.72 -35.59 16.88
N ALA A 408 14.43 -34.98 17.82
CA ALA A 408 15.10 -35.68 18.92
C ALA A 408 14.09 -36.27 19.89
N TYR A 409 13.00 -35.57 20.18
CA TYR A 409 11.91 -36.03 21.03
C TYR A 409 11.20 -37.26 20.41
N LEU A 410 10.79 -37.18 19.15
CA LEU A 410 10.14 -38.28 18.41
C LEU A 410 11.03 -39.55 18.29
N ARG A 411 12.35 -39.39 18.30
CA ARG A 411 13.28 -40.55 18.31
C ARG A 411 13.44 -41.17 19.69
N ARG A 412 13.09 -40.48 20.78
CA ARG A 412 13.21 -40.98 22.17
C ARG A 412 11.93 -41.62 22.69
N THR A 413 10.78 -41.36 22.04
CA THR A 413 9.53 -42.08 22.31
C THR A 413 9.54 -43.38 21.48
N PRO A 414 9.86 -44.55 22.04
CA PRO A 414 9.66 -45.82 21.37
C PRO A 414 8.16 -46.01 21.18
N ASN A 415 7.74 -46.55 20.03
CA ASN A 415 6.37 -46.92 19.76
C ASN A 415 5.83 -47.72 20.94
N ALA A 416 4.99 -47.09 21.78
CA ALA A 416 4.05 -47.80 22.61
C ALA A 416 2.93 -48.30 21.69
N ALA A 417 3.13 -49.43 21.07
CA ALA A 417 2.12 -50.22 20.38
C ALA A 417 1.89 -51.49 21.16
#